data_eec2bb406b572852a352e5010aff0401
#
_entry.id   eec2bb406b572852a352e5010aff0401
#
_cell.length_a   1.000
_cell.length_b   1.000
_cell.length_c   1.000
_cell.angle_alpha   90.00
_cell.angle_beta   90.00
_cell.angle_gamma   90.00
#
_symmetry.space_group_name_H-M   'P 1'
#
loop_
_entity.id
_entity.type
_entity.pdbx_description
1 polymer ?
#
loop_
_entity_poly.entity_id
_entity_poly.type
_entity_poly.pdbx_seq_one_letter_code
_entity_poly.pdbx_strand_id
1 'polypeptide(L)'
;MLPGVSTRKCDSMPTRMVLICFLSLVMLMSILGNLLVMVAVCKDRQLRKIKTNYFIVSLAFADLLVSVLVMPFGAIELVHQHWIYGETFCLVRTSLDVLLTTASILNLCCIALDRYYAICCQPLVYRNKMTPMRVALMIGGCWVIPTFISFLPIMQGWNSIGIDHVIEERRHSEGSNSTSCVFMVNKPYALTCSVVAFYIPLVLMVLAYQRIYVTARAHALQISMLQRAGGAGGSSPGPSGVAAGSSSDSADHQRNHRMRTETKAAKTLCIIMGCFCLCWAPFFITNVVDPFIDYTVPDKLWAACLWLGYINSMLNPILYAFLNKSFRRAFLIILCCGRSRYRRPSILGPRAPRTATQITSSTHVLRYSVLHNGNHADQEKKCLHGNTESYESCL
;
A
#
# COMPACT_ATOMS: atom_id res chain seq x y z
N MET A 1 -28.38 -0.94 50.94
CA MET A 1 -27.57 0.10 50.29
C MET A 1 -27.71 -0.16 48.79
N LEU A 2 -28.44 0.70 48.10
CA LEU A 2 -28.59 0.62 46.62
C LEU A 2 -27.28 0.95 45.94
N PRO A 3 -26.76 0.16 44.97
CA PRO A 3 -25.58 0.55 44.24
C PRO A 3 -25.92 1.78 43.39
N GLY A 4 -25.08 2.80 43.48
CA GLY A 4 -25.22 4.09 42.88
C GLY A 4 -25.42 3.98 41.34
N VAL A 5 -26.49 4.56 40.86
CA VAL A 5 -26.69 4.86 39.44
C VAL A 5 -25.49 5.69 38.98
N SER A 6 -24.61 5.08 38.19
CA SER A 6 -23.52 5.79 37.54
C SER A 6 -24.15 6.75 36.53
N THR A 7 -24.30 8.00 36.91
CA THR A 7 -24.67 9.08 36.02
C THR A 7 -23.59 9.19 34.96
N ARG A 8 -23.85 8.73 33.73
CA ARG A 8 -22.97 9.02 32.56
C ARG A 8 -22.73 10.53 32.53
N LYS A 9 -21.52 10.97 32.88
CA LYS A 9 -21.11 12.34 32.70
C LYS A 9 -21.20 12.65 31.20
N CYS A 10 -22.20 13.42 30.80
CA CYS A 10 -22.28 13.96 29.45
C CYS A 10 -20.98 14.76 29.20
N ASP A 11 -20.20 14.35 28.23
CA ASP A 11 -18.98 15.05 27.86
C ASP A 11 -19.32 16.53 27.58
N SER A 12 -18.46 17.44 28.05
CA SER A 12 -18.69 18.87 27.87
C SER A 12 -18.77 19.24 26.39
N MET A 13 -19.59 20.23 26.02
CA MET A 13 -19.74 20.69 24.64
C MET A 13 -18.39 20.93 23.94
N PRO A 14 -17.38 21.60 24.56
CA PRO A 14 -16.08 21.78 23.93
C PRO A 14 -15.36 20.46 23.67
N THR A 15 -15.46 19.47 24.55
CA THR A 15 -14.85 18.13 24.32
C THR A 15 -15.46 17.44 23.11
N ARG A 16 -16.78 17.51 22.97
CA ARG A 16 -17.49 16.93 21.80
C ARG A 16 -17.08 17.64 20.50
N MET A 17 -16.96 18.96 20.50
CA MET A 17 -16.52 19.72 19.33
C MET A 17 -15.09 19.37 18.93
N VAL A 18 -14.16 19.26 19.87
CA VAL A 18 -12.77 18.84 19.61
C VAL A 18 -12.74 17.43 19.01
N LEU A 19 -13.54 16.51 19.55
CA LEU A 19 -13.65 15.15 19.05
C LEU A 19 -14.16 15.13 17.59
N ILE A 20 -15.25 15.87 17.31
CA ILE A 20 -15.80 15.98 15.94
C ILE A 20 -14.77 16.53 14.97
N CYS A 21 -14.07 17.60 15.33
CA CYS A 21 -13.03 18.18 14.47
C CYS A 21 -11.89 17.19 14.22
N PHE A 22 -11.43 16.48 15.24
CA PHE A 22 -10.39 15.46 15.11
C PHE A 22 -10.81 14.31 14.20
N LEU A 23 -11.99 13.71 14.44
CA LEU A 23 -12.50 12.59 13.64
C LEU A 23 -12.72 13.00 12.19
N SER A 24 -13.28 14.19 11.95
CA SER A 24 -13.49 14.73 10.60
C SER A 24 -12.18 14.96 9.86
N LEU A 25 -11.15 15.46 10.56
CA LEU A 25 -9.82 15.65 9.98
C LEU A 25 -9.19 14.30 9.59
N VAL A 26 -9.26 13.29 10.45
CA VAL A 26 -8.74 11.95 10.16
C VAL A 26 -9.42 11.35 8.93
N MET A 27 -10.75 11.43 8.85
CA MET A 27 -11.53 10.93 7.70
C MET A 27 -11.16 11.68 6.42
N LEU A 28 -11.13 13.01 6.44
CA LEU A 28 -10.80 13.82 5.28
C LEU A 28 -9.40 13.54 4.76
N MET A 29 -8.42 13.50 5.65
CA MET A 29 -7.03 13.18 5.29
C MET A 29 -6.89 11.77 4.73
N SER A 30 -7.63 10.79 5.28
CA SER A 30 -7.64 9.43 4.75
C SER A 30 -8.26 9.37 3.35
N ILE A 31 -9.42 10.00 3.13
CA ILE A 31 -10.10 10.03 1.82
C ILE A 31 -9.21 10.69 0.76
N LEU A 32 -8.77 11.92 1.02
CA LEU A 32 -7.96 12.67 0.05
C LEU A 32 -6.61 12.01 -0.22
N GLY A 33 -5.97 11.48 0.82
CA GLY A 33 -4.68 10.81 0.72
C GLY A 33 -4.75 9.54 -0.12
N ASN A 34 -5.73 8.68 0.13
CA ASN A 34 -5.87 7.42 -0.61
C ASN A 34 -6.33 7.65 -2.05
N LEU A 35 -7.22 8.61 -2.31
CA LEU A 35 -7.54 9.05 -3.67
C LEU A 35 -6.29 9.55 -4.40
N LEU A 36 -5.46 10.35 -3.74
CA LEU A 36 -4.22 10.86 -4.33
C LEU A 36 -3.24 9.74 -4.70
N VAL A 37 -3.11 8.71 -3.85
CA VAL A 37 -2.30 7.50 -4.14
C VAL A 37 -2.81 6.81 -5.39
N MET A 38 -4.11 6.54 -5.49
CA MET A 38 -4.73 5.86 -6.63
C MET A 38 -4.53 6.66 -7.93
N VAL A 39 -4.82 7.96 -7.90
CA VAL A 39 -4.63 8.86 -9.05
C VAL A 39 -3.16 8.94 -9.47
N ALA A 40 -2.23 8.97 -8.52
CA ALA A 40 -0.79 8.99 -8.81
C ALA A 40 -0.34 7.75 -9.58
N VAL A 41 -0.76 6.55 -9.16
CA VAL A 41 -0.41 5.31 -9.86
C VAL A 41 -1.10 5.24 -11.23
N CYS A 42 -2.35 5.70 -11.36
CA CYS A 42 -3.06 5.71 -12.64
C CYS A 42 -2.42 6.66 -13.66
N LYS A 43 -1.97 7.86 -13.23
CA LYS A 43 -1.41 8.89 -14.13
C LYS A 43 0.08 8.69 -14.42
N ASP A 44 0.89 8.23 -13.47
CA ASP A 44 2.33 8.08 -13.67
C ASP A 44 2.68 6.68 -14.20
N ARG A 45 3.11 6.64 -15.48
CA ARG A 45 3.56 5.40 -16.14
C ARG A 45 4.73 4.71 -15.43
N GLN A 46 5.56 5.46 -14.71
CA GLN A 46 6.68 4.90 -13.95
C GLN A 46 6.17 4.11 -12.72
N LEU A 47 5.21 4.68 -11.98
CA LEU A 47 4.58 4.01 -10.85
C LEU A 47 3.80 2.77 -11.30
N ARG A 48 3.07 2.85 -12.40
CA ARG A 48 2.27 1.73 -12.93
C ARG A 48 3.10 0.52 -13.39
N LYS A 49 4.38 0.70 -13.76
CA LYS A 49 5.27 -0.41 -14.14
C LYS A 49 5.72 -1.26 -12.96
N ILE A 50 5.60 -0.77 -11.74
CA ILE A 50 6.07 -1.43 -10.53
C ILE A 50 4.94 -2.33 -10.00
N LYS A 51 5.16 -3.65 -9.97
CA LYS A 51 4.14 -4.64 -9.55
C LYS A 51 3.63 -4.42 -8.13
N THR A 52 4.49 -4.03 -7.21
CA THR A 52 4.11 -3.68 -5.82
C THR A 52 3.01 -2.63 -5.76
N ASN A 53 3.00 -1.68 -6.71
CA ASN A 53 2.04 -0.58 -6.68
C ASN A 53 0.60 -1.03 -6.97
N TYR A 54 0.38 -2.21 -7.54
CA TYR A 54 -0.97 -2.79 -7.65
C TYR A 54 -1.53 -3.17 -6.28
N PHE A 55 -0.71 -3.74 -5.40
CA PHE A 55 -1.10 -3.98 -4.01
C PHE A 55 -1.31 -2.67 -3.23
N ILE A 56 -0.48 -1.65 -3.49
CA ILE A 56 -0.64 -0.32 -2.88
C ILE A 56 -1.96 0.34 -3.33
N VAL A 57 -2.37 0.18 -4.57
CA VAL A 57 -3.68 0.67 -5.07
C VAL A 57 -4.83 -0.10 -4.41
N SER A 58 -4.73 -1.43 -4.31
CA SER A 58 -5.72 -2.26 -3.63
C SER A 58 -5.84 -1.90 -2.13
N LEU A 59 -4.71 -1.65 -1.46
CA LEU A 59 -4.67 -1.15 -0.09
C LEU A 59 -5.34 0.23 0.03
N ALA A 60 -4.96 1.17 -0.83
CA ALA A 60 -5.54 2.51 -0.83
C ALA A 60 -7.06 2.49 -1.11
N PHE A 61 -7.52 1.56 -1.92
CA PHE A 61 -8.94 1.36 -2.18
C PHE A 61 -9.67 0.82 -0.94
N ALA A 62 -9.10 -0.17 -0.23
CA ALA A 62 -9.67 -0.67 1.02
C ALA A 62 -9.72 0.44 2.09
N ASP A 63 -8.63 1.20 2.25
CA ASP A 63 -8.54 2.32 3.20
C ASP A 63 -9.53 3.46 2.87
N LEU A 64 -9.75 3.72 1.57
CA LEU A 64 -10.78 4.67 1.11
C LEU A 64 -12.19 4.19 1.49
N LEU A 65 -12.50 2.92 1.27
CA LEU A 65 -13.79 2.35 1.63
C LEU A 65 -14.02 2.35 3.16
N VAL A 66 -13.00 2.05 3.98
CA VAL A 66 -13.08 2.22 5.44
C VAL A 66 -13.48 3.65 5.79
N SER A 67 -12.82 4.63 5.16
CA SER A 67 -13.02 6.05 5.46
C SER A 67 -14.40 6.58 5.04
N VAL A 68 -15.04 5.98 4.04
CA VAL A 68 -16.34 6.42 3.51
C VAL A 68 -17.51 5.60 4.08
N LEU A 69 -17.33 4.27 4.23
CA LEU A 69 -18.41 3.36 4.58
C LEU A 69 -18.44 2.96 6.06
N VAL A 70 -17.33 3.09 6.79
CA VAL A 70 -17.22 2.60 8.17
C VAL A 70 -17.03 3.74 9.16
N MET A 71 -15.99 4.57 8.95
CA MET A 71 -15.60 5.62 9.89
C MET A 71 -16.70 6.66 10.17
N PRO A 72 -17.50 7.15 9.20
CA PRO A 72 -18.52 8.15 9.47
C PRO A 72 -19.59 7.66 10.46
N PHE A 73 -20.03 6.42 10.31
CA PHE A 73 -21.02 5.82 11.21
C PHE A 73 -20.45 5.55 12.61
N GLY A 74 -19.17 5.12 12.69
CA GLY A 74 -18.46 5.00 13.96
C GLY A 74 -18.23 6.34 14.65
N ALA A 75 -18.01 7.41 13.89
CA ALA A 75 -17.89 8.77 14.44
C ALA A 75 -19.23 9.27 14.98
N ILE A 76 -20.33 9.04 14.25
CA ILE A 76 -21.66 9.40 14.71
C ILE A 76 -22.01 8.67 16.01
N GLU A 77 -21.78 7.35 16.05
CA GLU A 77 -22.00 6.53 17.25
C GLU A 77 -21.16 7.03 18.44
N LEU A 78 -19.90 7.31 18.25
CA LEU A 78 -19.00 7.78 19.31
C LEU A 78 -19.39 9.16 19.85
N VAL A 79 -19.83 10.09 18.97
CA VAL A 79 -20.21 11.45 19.35
C VAL A 79 -21.59 11.50 19.98
N HIS A 80 -22.57 10.81 19.41
CA HIS A 80 -23.96 10.83 19.87
C HIS A 80 -24.24 9.80 20.95
N GLN A 81 -23.37 8.78 21.10
CA GLN A 81 -23.55 7.65 22.01
C GLN A 81 -24.90 6.94 21.80
N HIS A 82 -25.40 6.96 20.57
CA HIS A 82 -26.69 6.44 20.19
C HIS A 82 -26.66 5.97 18.73
N TRP A 83 -27.26 4.78 18.48
CA TRP A 83 -27.35 4.18 17.15
C TRP A 83 -28.78 4.24 16.63
N ILE A 84 -29.01 4.88 15.50
CA ILE A 84 -30.34 5.11 14.93
C ILE A 84 -30.65 4.30 13.66
N TYR A 85 -29.65 3.55 13.15
CA TYR A 85 -29.77 2.94 11.83
C TYR A 85 -30.28 1.50 11.85
N GLY A 86 -30.64 0.97 13.01
CA GLY A 86 -31.16 -0.38 13.17
C GLY A 86 -30.11 -1.47 13.21
N GLU A 87 -30.55 -2.68 13.60
CA GLU A 87 -29.66 -3.82 13.85
C GLU A 87 -29.02 -4.36 12.56
N THR A 88 -29.80 -4.51 11.49
CA THR A 88 -29.29 -5.01 10.21
C THR A 88 -28.15 -4.15 9.67
N PHE A 89 -28.30 -2.82 9.74
CA PHE A 89 -27.23 -1.93 9.28
C PHE A 89 -26.00 -1.97 10.21
N CYS A 90 -26.20 -2.19 11.52
CA CYS A 90 -25.11 -2.45 12.46
C CYS A 90 -24.28 -3.66 12.03
N LEU A 91 -24.91 -4.79 11.73
CA LEU A 91 -24.24 -6.01 11.27
C LEU A 91 -23.53 -5.82 9.94
N VAL A 92 -24.17 -5.14 8.98
CA VAL A 92 -23.56 -4.84 7.67
C VAL A 92 -22.32 -3.95 7.84
N ARG A 93 -22.43 -2.85 8.60
CA ARG A 93 -21.30 -1.95 8.88
C ARG A 93 -20.15 -2.69 9.53
N THR A 94 -20.43 -3.52 10.53
CA THR A 94 -19.41 -4.30 11.23
C THR A 94 -18.77 -5.35 10.32
N SER A 95 -19.56 -6.01 9.48
CA SER A 95 -19.06 -6.95 8.48
C SER A 95 -18.13 -6.24 7.48
N LEU A 96 -18.49 -5.04 7.03
CA LEU A 96 -17.65 -4.21 6.16
C LEU A 96 -16.35 -3.80 6.87
N ASP A 97 -16.42 -3.43 8.15
CA ASP A 97 -15.25 -3.06 8.94
C ASP A 97 -14.25 -4.23 9.01
N VAL A 98 -14.68 -5.41 9.41
CA VAL A 98 -13.84 -6.62 9.47
C VAL A 98 -13.28 -6.98 8.09
N LEU A 99 -14.11 -6.89 7.03
CA LEU A 99 -13.68 -7.18 5.66
C LEU A 99 -12.58 -6.22 5.21
N LEU A 100 -12.83 -4.92 5.27
CA LEU A 100 -11.94 -3.90 4.73
C LEU A 100 -10.63 -3.81 5.52
N THR A 101 -10.70 -3.93 6.83
CA THR A 101 -9.52 -3.98 7.70
C THR A 101 -8.66 -5.20 7.38
N THR A 102 -9.28 -6.38 7.28
CA THR A 102 -8.54 -7.61 6.93
C THR A 102 -7.97 -7.54 5.52
N ALA A 103 -8.71 -6.97 4.56
CA ALA A 103 -8.20 -6.76 3.20
C ALA A 103 -6.97 -5.85 3.20
N SER A 104 -6.97 -4.76 3.98
CA SER A 104 -5.81 -3.88 4.14
C SER A 104 -4.61 -4.63 4.71
N ILE A 105 -4.81 -5.46 5.74
CA ILE A 105 -3.75 -6.28 6.35
C ILE A 105 -3.16 -7.28 5.34
N LEU A 106 -3.99 -7.99 4.61
CA LEU A 106 -3.55 -8.96 3.60
C LEU A 106 -2.81 -8.29 2.44
N ASN A 107 -3.23 -7.09 2.00
CA ASN A 107 -2.49 -6.33 1.00
C ASN A 107 -1.09 -5.94 1.50
N LEU A 108 -0.94 -5.53 2.77
CA LEU A 108 0.37 -5.26 3.39
C LEU A 108 1.24 -6.54 3.45
N CYS A 109 0.65 -7.68 3.77
CA CYS A 109 1.34 -8.98 3.74
C CYS A 109 1.83 -9.32 2.31
N CYS A 110 1.00 -9.10 1.29
CA CYS A 110 1.38 -9.29 -0.11
C CYS A 110 2.50 -8.34 -0.55
N ILE A 111 2.48 -7.07 -0.09
CA ILE A 111 3.57 -6.11 -0.31
C ILE A 111 4.87 -6.61 0.31
N ALA A 112 4.83 -7.11 1.55
CA ALA A 112 6.00 -7.68 2.23
C ALA A 112 6.58 -8.87 1.46
N LEU A 113 5.73 -9.77 0.98
CA LEU A 113 6.11 -10.94 0.19
C LEU A 113 6.71 -10.54 -1.17
N ASP A 114 6.11 -9.56 -1.86
CA ASP A 114 6.66 -9.02 -3.11
C ASP A 114 8.07 -8.44 -2.89
N ARG A 115 8.26 -7.69 -1.81
CA ARG A 115 9.58 -7.14 -1.46
C ARG A 115 10.60 -8.20 -1.08
N TYR A 116 10.17 -9.24 -0.36
CA TYR A 116 11.03 -10.37 -0.06
C TYR A 116 11.56 -11.03 -1.34
N TYR A 117 10.70 -11.35 -2.29
CA TYR A 117 11.13 -11.92 -3.57
C TYR A 117 12.01 -10.97 -4.39
N ALA A 118 11.74 -9.67 -4.37
CA ALA A 118 12.51 -8.69 -5.13
C ALA A 118 13.94 -8.48 -4.59
N ILE A 119 14.15 -8.64 -3.28
CA ILE A 119 15.42 -8.29 -2.60
C ILE A 119 16.21 -9.53 -2.25
N CYS A 120 15.56 -10.59 -1.74
CA CYS A 120 16.23 -11.78 -1.22
C CYS A 120 16.43 -12.86 -2.28
N CYS A 121 15.66 -12.82 -3.39
CA CYS A 121 15.73 -13.83 -4.43
C CYS A 121 16.41 -13.32 -5.69
N GLN A 122 16.88 -14.25 -6.53
CA GLN A 122 17.44 -13.91 -7.85
C GLN A 122 16.36 -13.26 -8.73
N PRO A 123 16.73 -12.35 -9.66
CA PRO A 123 15.78 -11.65 -10.54
C PRO A 123 14.91 -12.60 -11.37
N LEU A 124 15.44 -13.75 -11.77
CA LEU A 124 14.69 -14.77 -12.51
C LEU A 124 13.58 -15.39 -11.64
N VAL A 125 13.88 -15.69 -10.36
CA VAL A 125 12.92 -16.21 -9.40
C VAL A 125 11.80 -15.19 -9.17
N TYR A 126 12.14 -13.91 -8.97
CA TYR A 126 11.15 -12.85 -8.82
C TYR A 126 10.24 -12.76 -10.05
N ARG A 127 10.80 -12.78 -11.25
CA ARG A 127 10.03 -12.70 -12.50
C ARG A 127 9.05 -13.88 -12.64
N ASN A 128 9.47 -15.08 -12.25
CA ASN A 128 8.66 -16.30 -12.32
C ASN A 128 7.61 -16.39 -11.19
N LYS A 129 7.91 -15.88 -10.00
CA LYS A 129 6.99 -15.90 -8.83
C LYS A 129 5.98 -14.77 -8.87
N MET A 130 6.35 -13.57 -9.35
CA MET A 130 5.49 -12.39 -9.42
C MET A 130 5.03 -12.12 -10.86
N THR A 131 4.28 -13.07 -11.46
CA THR A 131 3.62 -12.86 -12.75
C THR A 131 2.36 -11.98 -12.58
N PRO A 132 1.89 -11.28 -13.62
CA PRO A 132 0.66 -10.48 -13.54
C PRO A 132 -0.55 -11.29 -13.05
N MET A 133 -0.70 -12.52 -13.53
CA MET A 133 -1.78 -13.41 -13.11
C MET A 133 -1.72 -13.75 -11.62
N ARG A 134 -0.52 -14.05 -11.09
CA ARG A 134 -0.36 -14.32 -9.65
C ARG A 134 -0.63 -13.10 -8.80
N VAL A 135 -0.19 -11.91 -9.25
CA VAL A 135 -0.52 -10.64 -8.56
C VAL A 135 -2.03 -10.43 -8.51
N ALA A 136 -2.74 -10.66 -9.63
CA ALA A 136 -4.20 -10.56 -9.67
C ALA A 136 -4.88 -11.58 -8.74
N LEU A 137 -4.41 -12.84 -8.72
CA LEU A 137 -4.92 -13.87 -7.82
C LEU A 137 -4.65 -13.53 -6.33
N MET A 138 -3.48 -13.00 -6.00
CA MET A 138 -3.16 -12.55 -4.64
C MET A 138 -4.08 -11.40 -4.21
N ILE A 139 -4.29 -10.40 -5.08
CA ILE A 139 -5.23 -9.31 -4.82
C ILE A 139 -6.65 -9.88 -4.66
N GLY A 140 -7.10 -10.76 -5.55
CA GLY A 140 -8.39 -11.44 -5.41
C GLY A 140 -8.53 -12.16 -4.07
N GLY A 141 -7.50 -12.87 -3.61
CA GLY A 141 -7.45 -13.50 -2.30
C GLY A 141 -7.57 -12.49 -1.15
N CYS A 142 -6.95 -11.30 -1.27
CA CYS A 142 -7.05 -10.23 -0.28
C CYS A 142 -8.48 -9.69 -0.10
N TRP A 143 -9.37 -9.91 -1.05
CA TRP A 143 -10.78 -9.50 -0.97
C TRP A 143 -11.72 -10.68 -0.65
N VAL A 144 -11.49 -11.84 -1.27
CA VAL A 144 -12.36 -13.02 -1.12
C VAL A 144 -12.24 -13.62 0.30
N ILE A 145 -11.01 -13.82 0.81
CA ILE A 145 -10.80 -14.39 2.14
C ILE A 145 -11.48 -13.56 3.24
N PRO A 146 -11.28 -12.22 3.31
CA PRO A 146 -11.97 -11.39 4.29
C PRO A 146 -13.48 -11.44 4.19
N THR A 147 -14.04 -11.53 2.98
CA THR A 147 -15.49 -11.62 2.79
C THR A 147 -16.08 -12.84 3.51
N PHE A 148 -15.40 -14.00 3.40
CA PHE A 148 -15.87 -15.21 4.07
C PHE A 148 -15.73 -15.18 5.59
N ILE A 149 -14.65 -14.58 6.12
CA ILE A 149 -14.44 -14.52 7.58
C ILE A 149 -15.19 -13.36 8.26
N SER A 150 -15.74 -12.41 7.49
CA SER A 150 -16.54 -11.30 8.01
C SER A 150 -18.04 -11.55 7.82
N PHE A 151 -18.53 -11.47 6.59
CA PHE A 151 -19.98 -11.50 6.32
C PHE A 151 -20.64 -12.81 6.75
N LEU A 152 -20.05 -13.96 6.43
CA LEU A 152 -20.66 -15.23 6.73
C LEU A 152 -20.87 -15.43 8.24
N PRO A 153 -19.86 -15.31 9.12
CA PRO A 153 -20.08 -15.52 10.56
C PRO A 153 -20.93 -14.43 11.21
N ILE A 154 -20.77 -13.18 10.81
CA ILE A 154 -21.49 -12.05 11.43
C ILE A 154 -22.97 -12.08 11.05
N MET A 155 -23.29 -12.24 9.76
CA MET A 155 -24.67 -12.26 9.30
C MET A 155 -25.44 -13.53 9.74
N GLN A 156 -24.73 -14.63 10.03
CA GLN A 156 -25.30 -15.86 10.58
C GLN A 156 -25.30 -15.90 12.11
N GLY A 157 -24.79 -14.86 12.79
CA GLY A 157 -24.73 -14.80 14.25
C GLY A 157 -23.73 -15.75 14.90
N TRP A 158 -22.77 -16.33 14.14
CA TRP A 158 -21.77 -17.27 14.72
C TRP A 158 -20.84 -16.58 15.71
N ASN A 159 -20.63 -15.29 15.55
CA ASN A 159 -19.84 -14.44 16.45
C ASN A 159 -20.44 -14.31 17.84
N SER A 160 -21.75 -14.49 17.99
CA SER A 160 -22.51 -14.27 19.24
C SER A 160 -23.03 -15.55 19.89
N ILE A 161 -22.88 -16.71 19.28
CA ILE A 161 -23.35 -17.98 19.84
C ILE A 161 -22.81 -18.17 21.28
N GLY A 162 -23.74 -18.35 22.23
CA GLY A 162 -23.45 -18.65 23.63
C GLY A 162 -23.16 -17.40 24.50
N ILE A 163 -23.27 -16.19 23.97
CA ILE A 163 -23.11 -14.94 24.71
C ILE A 163 -24.34 -14.04 24.64
N ASP A 164 -25.51 -14.59 24.28
CA ASP A 164 -26.74 -13.82 24.11
C ASP A 164 -27.12 -13.10 25.41
N HIS A 165 -26.94 -13.73 26.57
CA HIS A 165 -27.17 -13.13 27.88
C HIS A 165 -26.32 -11.89 28.15
N VAL A 166 -25.04 -11.91 27.72
CA VAL A 166 -24.13 -10.75 27.88
C VAL A 166 -24.55 -9.60 26.97
N ILE A 167 -24.98 -9.92 25.74
CA ILE A 167 -25.46 -8.94 24.77
C ILE A 167 -26.73 -8.28 25.28
N GLU A 168 -27.67 -9.08 25.84
CA GLU A 168 -28.93 -8.60 26.40
C GLU A 168 -28.69 -7.71 27.63
N GLU A 169 -27.80 -8.14 28.55
CA GLU A 169 -27.41 -7.35 29.73
C GLU A 169 -26.79 -6.00 29.32
N ARG A 170 -25.93 -6.00 28.33
CA ARG A 170 -25.31 -4.78 27.77
C ARG A 170 -26.38 -3.87 27.16
N ARG A 171 -27.33 -4.42 26.42
CA ARG A 171 -28.44 -3.70 25.80
C ARG A 171 -29.37 -3.08 26.84
N HIS A 172 -29.65 -3.80 27.93
CA HIS A 172 -30.46 -3.29 29.04
C HIS A 172 -29.76 -2.22 29.87
N SER A 173 -28.44 -2.32 30.05
CA SER A 173 -27.65 -1.34 30.81
C SER A 173 -27.63 0.04 30.18
N GLU A 174 -27.84 0.13 28.86
CA GLU A 174 -27.84 1.37 28.09
C GLU A 174 -29.20 2.12 28.13
N GLY A 175 -30.22 1.56 28.74
CA GLY A 175 -31.55 2.12 28.91
C GLY A 175 -32.56 1.64 27.86
N SER A 176 -33.79 1.44 28.29
CA SER A 176 -34.89 0.83 27.52
C SER A 176 -35.23 1.48 26.17
N ASN A 177 -34.70 2.68 25.89
CA ASN A 177 -34.96 3.44 24.65
C ASN A 177 -33.72 3.67 23.78
N SER A 178 -32.53 3.18 24.15
CA SER A 178 -31.35 3.35 23.33
C SER A 178 -31.09 2.10 22.48
N THR A 179 -31.27 2.22 21.18
CA THR A 179 -30.74 1.26 20.22
C THR A 179 -29.27 1.53 20.12
N SER A 180 -28.42 0.65 20.65
CA SER A 180 -26.97 0.68 20.43
C SER A 180 -26.56 -0.38 19.41
N CYS A 181 -25.52 -0.11 18.64
CA CYS A 181 -24.90 -1.13 17.80
C CYS A 181 -23.99 -1.99 18.68
N VAL A 182 -24.59 -2.89 19.47
CA VAL A 182 -23.83 -3.82 20.33
C VAL A 182 -23.28 -4.93 19.46
N PHE A 183 -21.98 -4.88 19.18
CA PHE A 183 -21.26 -5.95 18.53
C PHE A 183 -20.28 -6.58 19.51
N MET A 184 -20.57 -7.82 19.90
CA MET A 184 -19.72 -8.60 20.78
C MET A 184 -19.34 -9.91 20.10
N VAL A 185 -18.20 -10.46 20.50
CA VAL A 185 -17.65 -11.67 19.89
C VAL A 185 -17.39 -12.72 20.94
N ASN A 186 -17.77 -13.96 20.66
CA ASN A 186 -17.46 -15.10 21.52
C ASN A 186 -15.97 -15.52 21.41
N LYS A 187 -15.49 -16.31 22.36
CA LYS A 187 -14.10 -16.76 22.42
C LYS A 187 -13.60 -17.43 21.13
N PRO A 188 -14.35 -18.39 20.53
CA PRO A 188 -13.91 -19.06 19.30
C PRO A 188 -13.75 -18.07 18.12
N TYR A 189 -14.73 -17.18 17.93
CA TYR A 189 -14.69 -16.22 16.82
C TYR A 189 -13.59 -15.17 17.04
N ALA A 190 -13.46 -14.62 18.25
CA ALA A 190 -12.41 -13.66 18.60
C ALA A 190 -11.00 -14.21 18.31
N LEU A 191 -10.73 -15.45 18.73
CA LEU A 191 -9.45 -16.13 18.47
C LEU A 191 -9.26 -16.38 16.97
N THR A 192 -10.23 -17.02 16.31
CA THR A 192 -10.09 -17.43 14.91
C THR A 192 -9.93 -16.22 14.00
N CYS A 193 -10.78 -15.20 14.16
CA CYS A 193 -10.71 -13.97 13.38
C CYS A 193 -9.38 -13.24 13.61
N SER A 194 -8.95 -13.06 14.85
CA SER A 194 -7.68 -12.37 15.17
C SER A 194 -6.46 -13.14 14.66
N VAL A 195 -6.44 -14.48 14.79
CA VAL A 195 -5.33 -15.30 14.30
C VAL A 195 -5.22 -15.22 12.79
N VAL A 196 -6.33 -15.35 12.06
CA VAL A 196 -6.33 -15.35 10.60
C VAL A 196 -6.12 -13.93 10.04
N ALA A 197 -6.80 -12.92 10.61
CA ALA A 197 -6.76 -11.57 10.09
C ALA A 197 -5.50 -10.80 10.48
N PHE A 198 -4.90 -11.06 11.64
CA PHE A 198 -3.81 -10.26 12.16
C PHE A 198 -2.56 -11.05 12.53
N TYR A 199 -2.64 -12.07 13.41
CA TYR A 199 -1.43 -12.71 13.94
C TYR A 199 -0.65 -13.51 12.90
N ILE A 200 -1.30 -14.29 12.03
CA ILE A 200 -0.62 -15.01 10.95
C ILE A 200 0.01 -14.02 9.95
N PRO A 201 -0.70 -13.04 9.38
CA PRO A 201 -0.11 -12.01 8.55
C PRO A 201 1.06 -11.28 9.23
N LEU A 202 0.93 -10.93 10.51
CA LEU A 202 1.99 -10.26 11.27
C LEU A 202 3.27 -11.10 11.33
N VAL A 203 3.16 -12.37 11.68
CA VAL A 203 4.33 -13.30 11.73
C VAL A 203 4.98 -13.39 10.36
N LEU A 204 4.20 -13.59 9.29
CA LEU A 204 4.73 -13.68 7.94
C LEU A 204 5.45 -12.39 7.51
N MET A 205 4.87 -11.24 7.85
CA MET A 205 5.48 -9.94 7.57
C MET A 205 6.78 -9.74 8.36
N VAL A 206 6.81 -10.06 9.65
CA VAL A 206 8.03 -9.96 10.48
C VAL A 206 9.13 -10.85 9.93
N LEU A 207 8.83 -12.09 9.57
CA LEU A 207 9.79 -13.02 8.97
C LEU A 207 10.32 -12.51 7.62
N ALA A 208 9.43 -11.98 6.76
CA ALA A 208 9.83 -11.40 5.48
C ALA A 208 10.79 -10.21 5.67
N TYR A 209 10.45 -9.27 6.56
CA TYR A 209 11.29 -8.09 6.81
C TYR A 209 12.58 -8.42 7.54
N GLN A 210 12.60 -9.40 8.43
CA GLN A 210 13.83 -9.90 9.04
C GLN A 210 14.80 -10.41 7.96
N ARG A 211 14.31 -11.22 7.02
CA ARG A 211 15.12 -11.72 5.89
C ARG A 211 15.59 -10.60 4.96
N ILE A 212 14.71 -9.66 4.64
CA ILE A 212 15.06 -8.47 3.86
C ILE A 212 16.17 -7.65 4.54
N TYR A 213 16.06 -7.42 5.85
CA TYR A 213 17.06 -6.67 6.62
C TYR A 213 18.44 -7.36 6.60
N VAL A 214 18.49 -8.66 6.89
CA VAL A 214 19.74 -9.44 6.87
C VAL A 214 20.39 -9.41 5.49
N THR A 215 19.60 -9.65 4.44
CA THR A 215 20.10 -9.63 3.04
C THR A 215 20.59 -8.24 2.65
N ALA A 216 19.84 -7.19 2.97
CA ALA A 216 20.22 -5.81 2.68
C ALA A 216 21.52 -5.40 3.41
N ARG A 217 21.70 -5.86 4.65
CA ARG A 217 22.94 -5.63 5.42
C ARG A 217 24.13 -6.35 4.81
N ALA A 218 23.96 -7.62 4.40
CA ALA A 218 25.01 -8.39 3.72
C ALA A 218 25.46 -7.72 2.41
N HIS A 219 24.52 -7.27 1.59
CA HIS A 219 24.81 -6.53 0.36
C HIS A 219 25.55 -5.20 0.64
N ALA A 220 25.17 -4.46 1.67
CA ALA A 220 25.83 -3.23 2.04
C ALA A 220 27.29 -3.46 2.47
N LEU A 221 27.56 -4.54 3.21
CA LEU A 221 28.92 -4.93 3.60
C LEU A 221 29.76 -5.33 2.39
N GLN A 222 29.24 -6.13 1.46
CA GLN A 222 29.93 -6.50 0.23
C GLN A 222 30.33 -5.26 -0.61
N ILE A 223 29.42 -4.30 -0.77
CA ILE A 223 29.71 -3.05 -1.49
C ILE A 223 30.83 -2.26 -0.80
N SER A 224 30.82 -2.19 0.53
CA SER A 224 31.85 -1.46 1.29
C SER A 224 33.21 -2.12 1.19
N MET A 225 33.29 -3.45 1.16
CA MET A 225 34.54 -4.21 0.96
C MET A 225 35.11 -4.00 -0.44
N LEU A 226 34.26 -4.07 -1.48
CA LEU A 226 34.69 -3.81 -2.86
C LEU A 226 35.19 -2.38 -3.05
N GLN A 227 34.58 -1.39 -2.42
CA GLN A 227 35.03 0.01 -2.47
C GLN A 227 36.38 0.21 -1.76
N ARG A 228 36.63 -0.52 -0.66
CA ARG A 228 37.93 -0.48 0.04
C ARG A 228 39.03 -1.18 -0.77
N ALA A 229 38.75 -2.33 -1.41
CA ALA A 229 39.69 -3.04 -2.25
C ALA A 229 40.08 -2.24 -3.51
N GLY A 230 39.12 -1.57 -4.15
CA GLY A 230 39.38 -0.70 -5.31
C GLY A 230 40.06 0.62 -4.99
N GLY A 231 39.99 1.10 -3.74
CA GLY A 231 40.66 2.32 -3.27
C GLY A 231 42.11 2.08 -2.83
N ALA A 232 42.53 0.84 -2.55
CA ALA A 232 43.89 0.50 -2.11
C ALA A 232 44.86 0.21 -3.28
N GLY A 233 44.34 0.13 -4.53
CA GLY A 233 45.13 -0.16 -5.73
C GLY A 233 45.65 1.06 -6.53
N GLY A 234 45.50 2.27 -6.00
CA GLY A 234 45.74 3.52 -6.73
C GLY A 234 47.07 4.20 -6.42
N SER A 235 48.23 3.50 -6.56
CA SER A 235 49.54 4.18 -6.71
C SER A 235 50.58 3.26 -7.32
N SER A 236 50.54 3.13 -8.65
CA SER A 236 51.75 2.84 -9.45
C SER A 236 51.46 3.22 -10.91
N PRO A 237 52.15 4.16 -11.51
CA PRO A 237 52.05 4.45 -12.94
C PRO A 237 52.98 3.53 -13.71
N GLY A 238 52.48 2.50 -14.35
CA GLY A 238 53.15 1.68 -15.31
C GLY A 238 52.42 1.69 -16.65
N PRO A 239 53.07 1.89 -17.79
CA PRO A 239 52.44 2.07 -19.09
C PRO A 239 52.16 0.75 -19.79
N SER A 240 51.08 0.78 -20.60
CA SER A 240 50.73 -0.19 -21.67
C SER A 240 50.12 -1.52 -21.24
N GLY A 241 48.85 -1.66 -21.60
CA GLY A 241 48.08 -2.93 -21.61
C GLY A 241 46.62 -2.76 -21.89
N VAL A 242 46.26 -2.78 -23.17
CA VAL A 242 45.00 -3.20 -23.80
C VAL A 242 43.68 -3.11 -23.03
N ALA A 243 42.82 -2.26 -23.51
CA ALA A 243 41.42 -2.04 -23.09
C ALA A 243 40.54 -3.29 -23.28
N ALA A 244 40.31 -4.07 -22.22
CA ALA A 244 39.31 -5.15 -22.16
C ALA A 244 38.48 -5.15 -20.88
N GLY A 245 38.43 -4.03 -20.12
CA GLY A 245 37.75 -3.95 -18.81
C GLY A 245 36.49 -3.11 -18.73
N SER A 246 36.00 -2.48 -19.82
CA SER A 246 34.99 -1.42 -19.73
C SER A 246 33.52 -1.88 -19.65
N SER A 247 33.23 -3.15 -19.90
CA SER A 247 31.81 -3.64 -19.88
C SER A 247 31.36 -4.26 -18.55
N SER A 248 32.32 -4.79 -17.76
CA SER A 248 32.00 -5.37 -16.43
C SER A 248 31.71 -4.29 -15.37
N ASP A 249 32.49 -3.20 -15.38
CA ASP A 249 32.36 -2.11 -14.40
C ASP A 249 31.02 -1.37 -14.51
N SER A 250 30.46 -1.19 -15.72
CA SER A 250 29.21 -0.55 -15.93
C SER A 250 28.03 -1.43 -15.44
N ALA A 251 28.11 -2.74 -15.64
CA ALA A 251 27.09 -3.69 -15.18
C ALA A 251 27.07 -3.80 -13.66
N ASP A 252 28.23 -3.84 -13.02
CA ASP A 252 28.36 -3.88 -11.56
C ASP A 252 27.94 -2.56 -10.90
N HIS A 253 28.24 -1.42 -11.51
CA HIS A 253 27.78 -0.12 -11.03
C HIS A 253 26.24 -0.01 -11.12
N GLN A 254 25.63 -0.47 -12.20
CA GLN A 254 24.19 -0.50 -12.38
C GLN A 254 23.51 -1.46 -11.38
N ARG A 255 24.09 -2.62 -11.12
CA ARG A 255 23.62 -3.59 -10.12
C ARG A 255 23.70 -2.99 -8.71
N ASN A 256 24.79 -2.34 -8.34
CA ASN A 256 24.96 -1.68 -7.06
C ASN A 256 23.98 -0.52 -6.86
N HIS A 257 23.73 0.30 -7.88
CA HIS A 257 22.74 1.37 -7.83
C HIS A 257 21.33 0.82 -7.63
N ARG A 258 20.97 -0.26 -8.33
CA ARG A 258 19.67 -0.94 -8.19
C ARG A 258 19.51 -1.48 -6.77
N MET A 259 20.48 -2.19 -6.22
CA MET A 259 20.45 -2.73 -4.86
C MET A 259 20.29 -1.65 -3.80
N ARG A 260 21.01 -0.52 -3.92
CA ARG A 260 20.84 0.62 -3.00
C ARG A 260 19.43 1.20 -3.04
N THR A 261 18.81 1.26 -4.22
CA THR A 261 17.45 1.77 -4.39
C THR A 261 16.42 0.81 -3.79
N GLU A 262 16.59 -0.49 -4.00
CA GLU A 262 15.71 -1.53 -3.44
C GLU A 262 15.83 -1.61 -1.90
N THR A 263 17.03 -1.48 -1.34
CA THR A 263 17.24 -1.42 0.12
C THR A 263 16.57 -0.20 0.76
N LYS A 264 16.64 0.97 0.10
CA LYS A 264 15.93 2.17 0.60
C LYS A 264 14.41 1.99 0.56
N ALA A 265 13.88 1.37 -0.50
CA ALA A 265 12.46 1.06 -0.60
C ALA A 265 12.01 0.07 0.49
N ALA A 266 12.83 -0.95 0.78
CA ALA A 266 12.56 -1.91 1.86
C ALA A 266 12.52 -1.24 3.24
N LYS A 267 13.44 -0.32 3.53
CA LYS A 267 13.44 0.45 4.79
C LYS A 267 12.15 1.26 4.95
N THR A 268 11.69 1.91 3.88
CA THR A 268 10.42 2.64 3.86
C THR A 268 9.24 1.75 4.23
N LEU A 269 9.17 0.59 3.60
CA LEU A 269 8.08 -0.37 3.85
C LEU A 269 8.14 -0.98 5.26
N CYS A 270 9.34 -1.16 5.82
CA CYS A 270 9.51 -1.59 7.22
C CYS A 270 8.90 -0.56 8.20
N ILE A 271 9.04 0.73 7.92
CA ILE A 271 8.43 1.80 8.74
C ILE A 271 6.90 1.74 8.62
N ILE A 272 6.36 1.58 7.41
CA ILE A 272 4.91 1.45 7.18
C ILE A 272 4.36 0.27 7.96
N MET A 273 5.05 -0.86 7.93
CA MET A 273 4.68 -2.05 8.69
C MET A 273 4.74 -1.84 10.21
N GLY A 274 5.77 -1.16 10.70
CA GLY A 274 5.88 -0.82 12.12
C GLY A 274 4.71 0.05 12.60
N CYS A 275 4.36 1.07 11.81
CA CYS A 275 3.19 1.91 12.07
C CYS A 275 1.89 1.10 12.08
N PHE A 276 1.73 0.20 11.11
CA PHE A 276 0.58 -0.71 11.04
C PHE A 276 0.46 -1.57 12.31
N CYS A 277 1.54 -2.22 12.73
CA CYS A 277 1.55 -3.05 13.93
C CYS A 277 1.19 -2.25 15.18
N LEU A 278 1.76 -1.03 15.35
CA LEU A 278 1.47 -0.17 16.48
C LEU A 278 0.00 0.31 16.50
N CYS A 279 -0.58 0.55 15.34
CA CYS A 279 -1.96 1.00 15.24
C CYS A 279 -2.98 -0.13 15.52
N TRP A 280 -2.73 -1.35 15.03
CA TRP A 280 -3.71 -2.43 15.12
C TRP A 280 -3.49 -3.41 16.29
N ALA A 281 -2.27 -3.54 16.83
CA ALA A 281 -2.00 -4.47 17.92
C ALA A 281 -2.90 -4.23 19.15
N PRO A 282 -3.14 -2.98 19.63
CA PRO A 282 -4.03 -2.76 20.76
C PRO A 282 -5.43 -3.32 20.55
N PHE A 283 -6.02 -3.09 19.35
CA PHE A 283 -7.34 -3.62 19.01
C PHE A 283 -7.38 -5.15 19.04
N PHE A 284 -6.45 -5.83 18.35
CA PHE A 284 -6.46 -7.29 18.28
C PHE A 284 -6.11 -7.97 19.61
N ILE A 285 -5.28 -7.34 20.44
CA ILE A 285 -5.03 -7.81 21.81
C ILE A 285 -6.31 -7.71 22.63
N THR A 286 -6.99 -6.55 22.62
CA THR A 286 -8.24 -6.34 23.32
C THR A 286 -9.33 -7.30 22.83
N ASN A 287 -9.46 -7.48 21.51
CA ASN A 287 -10.44 -8.40 20.90
C ASN A 287 -10.28 -9.86 21.35
N VAL A 288 -9.04 -10.31 21.58
CA VAL A 288 -8.78 -11.65 22.07
C VAL A 288 -8.98 -11.74 23.58
N VAL A 289 -8.55 -10.72 24.33
CA VAL A 289 -8.55 -10.78 25.82
C VAL A 289 -9.95 -10.58 26.40
N ASP A 290 -10.76 -9.65 25.86
CA ASP A 290 -12.03 -9.24 26.41
C ASP A 290 -13.02 -10.39 26.66
N PRO A 291 -13.23 -11.36 25.75
CA PRO A 291 -14.08 -12.51 26.04
C PRO A 291 -13.58 -13.42 27.18
N PHE A 292 -12.28 -13.39 27.53
CA PHE A 292 -11.72 -14.22 28.61
C PHE A 292 -11.80 -13.53 29.98
N ILE A 293 -12.02 -12.24 30.00
CA ILE A 293 -12.20 -11.43 31.22
C ILE A 293 -13.65 -10.97 31.38
N ASP A 294 -14.58 -11.74 30.85
CA ASP A 294 -16.02 -11.54 30.96
C ASP A 294 -16.47 -10.12 30.49
N TYR A 295 -15.90 -9.67 29.37
CA TYR A 295 -16.25 -8.42 28.68
C TYR A 295 -16.17 -7.16 29.58
N THR A 296 -15.13 -7.10 30.41
CA THR A 296 -14.93 -5.99 31.36
C THR A 296 -14.15 -4.80 30.80
N VAL A 297 -13.69 -4.86 29.56
CA VAL A 297 -12.95 -3.76 28.91
C VAL A 297 -13.88 -2.55 28.75
N PRO A 298 -13.47 -1.34 29.21
CA PRO A 298 -14.28 -0.13 29.09
C PRO A 298 -14.55 0.26 27.63
N ASP A 299 -15.75 0.70 27.30
CA ASP A 299 -16.15 1.09 25.94
C ASP A 299 -15.25 2.21 25.36
N LYS A 300 -14.80 3.14 26.20
CA LYS A 300 -13.88 4.20 25.77
C LYS A 300 -12.52 3.63 25.31
N LEU A 301 -12.04 2.58 25.96
CA LEU A 301 -10.79 1.91 25.57
C LEU A 301 -10.98 1.15 24.27
N TRP A 302 -12.12 0.44 24.11
CA TRP A 302 -12.48 -0.22 22.85
C TRP A 302 -12.51 0.77 21.68
N ALA A 303 -13.23 1.89 21.86
CA ALA A 303 -13.31 2.95 20.87
C ALA A 303 -11.91 3.52 20.55
N ALA A 304 -11.08 3.78 21.55
CA ALA A 304 -9.72 4.28 21.35
C ALA A 304 -8.85 3.31 20.55
N CYS A 305 -8.89 2.02 20.87
CA CYS A 305 -8.14 0.99 20.15
C CYS A 305 -8.59 0.87 18.68
N LEU A 306 -9.91 0.91 18.43
CA LEU A 306 -10.49 0.85 17.09
C LEU A 306 -10.10 2.07 16.26
N TRP A 307 -10.25 3.27 16.81
CA TRP A 307 -9.89 4.51 16.11
C TRP A 307 -8.39 4.64 15.86
N LEU A 308 -7.54 4.12 16.76
CA LEU A 308 -6.11 4.01 16.51
C LEU A 308 -5.84 3.13 15.29
N GLY A 309 -6.58 2.03 15.12
CA GLY A 309 -6.54 1.22 13.91
C GLY A 309 -6.96 2.00 12.65
N TYR A 310 -8.04 2.77 12.70
CA TYR A 310 -8.47 3.59 11.57
C TYR A 310 -7.49 4.69 11.18
N ILE A 311 -6.75 5.26 12.12
CA ILE A 311 -5.67 6.23 11.85
C ILE A 311 -4.62 5.62 10.91
N ASN A 312 -4.42 4.30 10.93
CA ASN A 312 -3.51 3.65 10.00
C ASN A 312 -3.86 3.91 8.52
N SER A 313 -5.15 3.95 8.18
CA SER A 313 -5.58 4.24 6.80
C SER A 313 -5.22 5.66 6.36
N MET A 314 -5.16 6.62 7.28
CA MET A 314 -4.66 7.97 7.03
C MET A 314 -3.13 8.00 6.92
N LEU A 315 -2.42 7.18 7.71
CA LEU A 315 -0.95 7.19 7.74
C LEU A 315 -0.32 6.68 6.45
N ASN A 316 -0.93 5.70 5.77
CA ASN A 316 -0.38 5.10 4.56
C ASN A 316 -0.02 6.13 3.47
N PRO A 317 -0.90 7.02 3.00
CA PRO A 317 -0.57 8.07 2.03
C PRO A 317 0.50 9.04 2.53
N ILE A 318 0.46 9.39 3.81
CA ILE A 318 1.42 10.29 4.46
C ILE A 318 2.81 9.69 4.42
N LEU A 319 2.95 8.42 4.79
CA LEU A 319 4.22 7.71 4.76
C LEU A 319 4.76 7.57 3.33
N TYR A 320 3.90 7.35 2.32
CA TYR A 320 4.33 7.38 0.93
C TYR A 320 4.84 8.76 0.49
N ALA A 321 4.20 9.83 0.91
CA ALA A 321 4.63 11.20 0.60
C ALA A 321 6.00 11.53 1.20
N PHE A 322 6.26 11.13 2.44
CA PHE A 322 7.52 11.43 3.11
C PHE A 322 8.66 10.47 2.73
N LEU A 323 8.38 9.19 2.61
CA LEU A 323 9.41 8.16 2.51
C LEU A 323 9.68 7.71 1.07
N ASN A 324 8.71 7.84 0.16
CA ASN A 324 8.84 7.37 -1.22
C ASN A 324 8.99 8.52 -2.21
N LYS A 325 10.21 8.71 -2.73
CA LYS A 325 10.53 9.80 -3.66
C LYS A 325 9.68 9.79 -4.94
N SER A 326 9.30 8.61 -5.44
CA SER A 326 8.49 8.47 -6.65
C SER A 326 7.05 8.92 -6.42
N PHE A 327 6.43 8.52 -5.31
CA PHE A 327 5.10 8.98 -4.91
C PHE A 327 5.10 10.47 -4.61
N ARG A 328 6.09 10.96 -3.83
CA ARG A 328 6.22 12.39 -3.54
C ARG A 328 6.28 13.24 -4.81
N ARG A 329 7.07 12.82 -5.80
CA ARG A 329 7.13 13.49 -7.10
C ARG A 329 5.78 13.48 -7.81
N ALA A 330 5.10 12.34 -7.86
CA ALA A 330 3.80 12.22 -8.50
C ALA A 330 2.75 13.11 -7.80
N PHE A 331 2.75 13.13 -6.46
CA PHE A 331 1.86 13.97 -5.66
C PHE A 331 2.08 15.46 -5.95
N LEU A 332 3.34 15.92 -5.98
CA LEU A 332 3.66 17.31 -6.31
C LEU A 332 3.19 17.70 -7.73
N ILE A 333 3.36 16.82 -8.71
CA ILE A 333 2.91 17.07 -10.08
C ILE A 333 1.37 17.19 -10.14
N ILE A 334 0.66 16.35 -9.39
CA ILE A 334 -0.81 16.35 -9.37
C ILE A 334 -1.33 17.60 -8.64
N LEU A 335 -0.81 17.91 -7.45
CA LEU A 335 -1.26 19.02 -6.61
C LEU A 335 -0.87 20.40 -7.18
N CYS A 336 0.30 20.51 -7.80
CA CYS A 336 0.76 21.77 -8.42
C CYS A 336 0.27 21.96 -9.88
N CYS A 337 -0.78 21.24 -10.31
CA CYS A 337 -1.40 21.38 -11.63
C CYS A 337 -0.43 21.35 -12.82
N GLY A 338 0.60 20.53 -12.76
CA GLY A 338 1.56 20.36 -13.86
C GLY A 338 2.45 21.59 -14.14
N ARG A 339 2.38 22.65 -13.34
CA ARG A 339 3.18 23.88 -13.52
C ARG A 339 4.67 23.71 -13.22
N SER A 340 5.07 22.63 -12.56
CA SER A 340 6.47 22.29 -12.44
C SER A 340 6.92 21.60 -13.73
N ARG A 341 7.47 22.36 -14.68
CA ARG A 341 8.44 21.83 -15.64
C ARG A 341 9.63 21.31 -14.85
N TYR A 342 9.47 20.14 -14.26
CA TYR A 342 10.60 19.42 -13.70
C TYR A 342 11.50 19.03 -14.89
N ARG A 343 12.49 19.89 -15.18
CA ARG A 343 13.58 19.56 -16.11
C ARG A 343 14.10 18.20 -15.71
N ARG A 344 13.86 17.21 -16.56
CA ARG A 344 14.63 15.96 -16.49
C ARG A 344 16.08 16.36 -16.45
N PRO A 345 16.91 15.89 -15.51
CA PRO A 345 18.34 15.96 -15.71
C PRO A 345 18.60 15.17 -16.99
N SER A 346 19.00 15.86 -18.04
CA SER A 346 19.45 15.22 -19.27
C SER A 346 20.68 14.40 -18.90
N ILE A 347 20.63 13.11 -19.13
CA ILE A 347 21.77 12.19 -19.00
C ILE A 347 22.79 12.45 -20.13
N LEU A 348 22.54 13.42 -21.00
CA LEU A 348 23.54 13.97 -21.89
C LEU A 348 24.32 15.02 -21.10
N GLY A 349 25.59 14.73 -20.85
CA GLY A 349 26.57 15.66 -20.32
C GLY A 349 26.60 16.99 -21.10
N PRO A 350 27.25 18.03 -20.56
CA PRO A 350 27.26 19.34 -21.17
C PRO A 350 27.76 19.22 -22.61
N ARG A 351 26.89 19.53 -23.55
CA ARG A 351 27.22 19.66 -24.97
C ARG A 351 28.24 20.79 -25.04
N ALA A 352 29.49 20.47 -25.35
CA ALA A 352 30.54 21.43 -25.60
C ALA A 352 30.06 22.46 -26.65
N PRO A 353 30.39 23.75 -26.48
CA PRO A 353 29.99 24.77 -27.45
C PRO A 353 30.62 24.42 -28.80
N ARG A 354 29.79 24.26 -29.83
CA ARG A 354 30.25 24.18 -31.21
C ARG A 354 30.81 25.54 -31.59
N THR A 355 32.11 25.67 -31.57
CA THR A 355 32.83 26.73 -32.28
C THR A 355 32.54 26.59 -33.77
N ALA A 356 31.92 27.58 -34.31
CA ALA A 356 31.72 27.73 -35.76
C ALA A 356 33.09 28.04 -36.38
N THR A 357 33.67 27.04 -37.02
CA THR A 357 34.74 27.31 -37.98
C THR A 357 34.22 27.04 -39.36
N GLN A 358 34.03 28.17 -40.10
CA GLN A 358 33.86 28.13 -41.54
C GLN A 358 35.10 27.54 -42.16
N ILE A 359 34.97 26.48 -42.95
CA ILE A 359 35.91 26.14 -44.01
C ILE A 359 35.09 25.80 -45.25
N THR A 360 35.34 26.63 -46.21
CA THR A 360 34.91 26.60 -47.62
C THR A 360 35.55 25.42 -48.36
N SER A 361 34.81 24.85 -49.31
CA SER A 361 35.20 24.33 -50.62
C SER A 361 35.89 22.93 -50.69
N SER A 362 35.29 21.95 -51.25
CA SER A 362 35.54 21.44 -52.62
C SER A 362 34.96 20.02 -52.77
N THR A 363 34.14 19.89 -53.76
CA THR A 363 33.86 18.72 -54.65
C THR A 363 34.73 17.49 -54.48
N HIS A 364 34.11 16.31 -54.27
CA HIS A 364 34.31 15.18 -55.19
C HIS A 364 33.18 14.13 -55.02
N VAL A 365 32.58 13.86 -56.18
CA VAL A 365 31.61 12.79 -56.45
C VAL A 365 32.33 11.43 -56.39
N LEU A 366 31.76 10.45 -55.73
CA LEU A 366 31.93 9.06 -56.10
C LEU A 366 30.66 8.25 -55.79
N ARG A 367 29.99 7.96 -56.86
CA ARG A 367 28.91 7.01 -57.06
C ARG A 367 29.47 5.59 -57.00
N TYR A 368 28.92 4.72 -56.19
CA TYR A 368 29.02 3.28 -56.44
C TYR A 368 27.64 2.66 -56.40
N SER A 369 27.18 2.27 -57.56
CA SER A 369 26.08 1.37 -57.83
C SER A 369 26.60 -0.07 -57.83
N VAL A 370 25.95 -0.96 -57.15
CA VAL A 370 25.99 -2.38 -57.45
C VAL A 370 24.56 -2.92 -57.50
N LEU A 371 24.31 -3.38 -58.64
CA LEU A 371 23.13 -4.05 -59.20
C LEU A 371 22.96 -5.51 -58.73
N HIS A 372 21.70 -5.92 -58.83
CA HIS A 372 21.18 -7.25 -59.22
C HIS A 372 20.84 -8.21 -58.07
N ASN A 373 19.74 -8.89 -58.02
CA ASN A 373 18.69 -9.44 -58.93
C ASN A 373 17.62 -10.01 -58.01
N GLY A 374 16.38 -10.13 -58.19
CA GLY A 374 15.47 -10.23 -59.30
C GLY A 374 14.22 -10.98 -58.85
N ASN A 375 13.08 -10.57 -59.38
CA ASN A 375 11.85 -11.36 -59.65
C ASN A 375 11.04 -11.95 -58.48
N HIS A 376 9.77 -11.76 -58.32
CA HIS A 376 8.52 -11.86 -59.06
C HIS A 376 7.35 -11.42 -58.18
N ALA A 377 6.58 -10.54 -58.67
CA ALA A 377 5.20 -10.66 -59.22
C ALA A 377 4.05 -10.54 -58.17
N ASP A 378 3.30 -9.47 -58.37
CA ASP A 378 1.82 -9.34 -58.42
C ASP A 378 0.96 -9.77 -57.21
N GLN A 379 0.25 -8.83 -56.65
CA GLN A 379 -1.12 -8.45 -57.01
C GLN A 379 -1.67 -7.31 -56.15
N GLU A 380 -2.19 -6.34 -56.88
CA GLU A 380 -3.12 -5.33 -56.41
C GLU A 380 -4.36 -5.92 -55.72
N LYS A 381 -4.85 -5.24 -54.71
CA LYS A 381 -6.29 -4.89 -54.63
C LYS A 381 -6.57 -3.72 -53.71
N LYS A 382 -7.08 -2.68 -54.33
CA LYS A 382 -7.87 -1.58 -53.73
C LYS A 382 -9.10 -2.10 -53.00
N CYS A 383 -9.51 -1.37 -51.97
CA CYS A 383 -10.88 -0.85 -51.67
C CYS A 383 -10.80 -0.12 -50.31
N LEU A 384 -10.92 1.14 -50.24
CA LEU A 384 -12.05 2.09 -50.16
C LEU A 384 -13.04 1.83 -49.03
N HIS A 385 -13.07 2.83 -48.15
CA HIS A 385 -14.20 3.39 -47.38
C HIS A 385 -14.95 2.56 -46.36
N GLY A 386 -15.14 3.19 -45.21
CA GLY A 386 -16.24 2.96 -44.27
C GLY A 386 -15.98 3.44 -42.85
N ASN A 387 -16.38 4.66 -42.58
CA ASN A 387 -16.66 5.16 -41.22
C ASN A 387 -17.58 4.21 -40.48
N THR A 388 -17.36 4.01 -39.19
CA THR A 388 -18.40 4.20 -38.18
C THR A 388 -17.81 4.07 -36.76
N GLU A 389 -18.25 4.96 -35.94
CA GLU A 389 -18.07 5.08 -34.49
C GLU A 389 -18.57 3.82 -33.76
N SER A 390 -17.91 3.45 -32.68
CA SER A 390 -18.62 3.03 -31.46
C SER A 390 -17.71 3.18 -30.23
N TYR A 391 -18.17 4.02 -29.35
CA TYR A 391 -17.79 4.12 -27.95
C TYR A 391 -18.17 2.82 -27.24
N GLU A 392 -17.23 2.24 -26.47
CA GLU A 392 -17.59 1.43 -25.32
C GLU A 392 -16.53 1.53 -24.24
N SER A 393 -16.99 2.07 -23.17
CA SER A 393 -16.66 2.10 -21.74
C SER A 393 -15.74 0.98 -21.23
N CYS A 394 -14.71 1.38 -20.52
CA CYS A 394 -14.04 0.57 -19.53
C CYS A 394 -14.39 1.10 -18.13
N LEU A 395 -15.20 0.34 -17.43
CA LEU A 395 -15.30 0.31 -16.00
C LEU A 395 -14.12 -0.48 -15.39
#